data_f2eeaaacc29ef242c8df9ba7cad31d7e
#
_entry.id   f2eeaaacc29ef242c8df9ba7cad31d7e
#
_cell.length_a   1.000
_cell.length_b   1.000
_cell.length_c   1.000
_cell.angle_alpha   90.00
_cell.angle_beta   90.00
_cell.angle_gamma   90.00
#
_symmetry.space_group_name_H-M   'P 1'
#
loop_
_entity.id
_entity.type
_entity.pdbx_description
1 polymer ?
#
loop_
_entity_poly.entity_id
_entity_poly.type
_entity_poly.pdbx_seq_one_letter_code
_entity_poly.pdbx_strand_id
1 'polypeptide(L)'
;MFGAHGEFQICSQPPQMYLKLKGSFNNEGITLLTNGVVQELSTHPENTIKFVVVNLKEFELLTLDGLDSLEAYFAGVKERGYQRVDYININIIAKNMFEKVWKNSDVEVNFYKDTESYLLVHPSDSYIKQNW
;
A
#
# COMPACT_ATOMS: atom_id res chain seq x y z
N MET A 1 19.87 -15.74 -11.84
CA MET A 1 19.60 -14.52 -11.09
C MET A 1 18.17 -14.04 -11.38
N PHE A 2 17.42 -13.77 -10.35
CA PHE A 2 16.07 -13.25 -10.51
C PHE A 2 16.07 -11.74 -10.34
N GLY A 3 15.54 -11.02 -11.34
CA GLY A 3 15.33 -9.59 -11.22
C GLY A 3 14.11 -9.27 -10.34
N ALA A 4 13.92 -7.99 -10.08
CA ALA A 4 12.73 -7.53 -9.37
C ALA A 4 11.47 -7.79 -10.21
N HIS A 5 10.43 -8.35 -9.59
CA HIS A 5 9.12 -8.53 -10.19
C HIS A 5 8.11 -7.64 -9.48
N GLY A 6 7.15 -7.13 -10.25
CA GLY A 6 6.13 -6.21 -9.78
C GLY A 6 6.43 -4.78 -10.22
N GLU A 7 5.38 -4.04 -10.53
CA GLU A 7 5.46 -2.62 -10.91
C GLU A 7 4.61 -1.80 -9.95
N PHE A 8 5.00 -0.55 -9.72
CA PHE A 8 4.26 0.31 -8.81
C PHE A 8 4.35 1.78 -9.24
N GLN A 9 3.35 2.54 -8.79
CA GLN A 9 3.31 4.00 -8.90
C GLN A 9 3.03 4.58 -7.53
N ILE A 10 3.68 5.68 -7.19
CA ILE A 10 3.52 6.37 -5.91
C ILE A 10 3.23 7.83 -6.20
N CYS A 11 2.20 8.36 -5.54
CA CYS A 11 1.88 9.78 -5.60
C CYS A 11 1.49 10.27 -4.20
N SER A 12 2.12 11.30 -3.70
CA SER A 12 1.77 11.87 -2.41
C SER A 12 1.02 13.19 -2.60
N GLN A 13 -0.09 13.31 -1.88
CA GLN A 13 -0.86 14.55 -1.74
C GLN A 13 -1.19 14.68 -0.25
N PRO A 14 -0.29 15.24 0.55
CA PRO A 14 -0.45 15.25 1.99
C PRO A 14 -1.84 15.72 2.44
N PRO A 15 -2.45 15.05 3.41
CA PRO A 15 -1.89 14.00 4.28
C PRO A 15 -1.98 12.58 3.71
N GLN A 16 -2.28 12.42 2.42
CA GLN A 16 -2.49 11.13 1.77
C GLN A 16 -1.33 10.75 0.86
N MET A 17 -1.09 9.45 0.74
CA MET A 17 -0.18 8.87 -0.25
C MET A 17 -0.94 7.77 -1.00
N TYR A 18 -0.81 7.74 -2.32
CA TYR A 18 -1.51 6.81 -3.19
C TYR A 18 -0.52 5.87 -3.84
N LEU A 19 -0.78 4.57 -3.72
CA LEU A 19 0.04 3.51 -4.31
C LEU A 19 -0.80 2.70 -5.30
N LYS A 20 -0.23 2.38 -6.44
CA LYS A 20 -0.83 1.46 -7.40
C LYS A 20 0.15 0.34 -7.65
N LEU A 21 -0.27 -0.90 -7.40
CA LEU A 21 0.57 -2.08 -7.53
C LEU A 21 0.10 -2.92 -8.71
N LYS A 22 1.05 -3.48 -9.48
CA LYS A 22 0.76 -4.29 -10.65
C LYS A 22 1.62 -5.54 -10.67
N GLY A 23 0.98 -6.69 -10.92
CA GLY A 23 1.65 -7.97 -11.08
C GLY A 23 1.97 -8.64 -9.76
N SER A 24 2.88 -9.59 -9.82
CA SER A 24 3.34 -10.35 -8.65
C SER A 24 4.65 -9.79 -8.13
N PHE A 25 4.77 -9.66 -6.83
CA PHE A 25 5.95 -9.09 -6.20
C PHE A 25 6.77 -10.17 -5.49
N ASN A 26 8.06 -10.25 -5.85
CA ASN A 26 9.04 -11.05 -5.15
C ASN A 26 9.81 -10.19 -4.13
N ASN A 27 10.79 -10.78 -3.45
CA ASN A 27 11.60 -10.07 -2.47
C ASN A 27 12.24 -8.81 -3.06
N GLU A 28 12.82 -8.90 -4.25
CA GLU A 28 13.47 -7.76 -4.92
C GLU A 28 12.45 -6.69 -5.29
N GLY A 29 11.26 -7.09 -5.74
CA GLY A 29 10.17 -6.16 -6.05
C GLY A 29 9.68 -5.42 -4.82
N ILE A 30 9.52 -6.10 -3.69
CA ILE A 30 9.15 -5.47 -2.43
C ILE A 30 10.25 -4.52 -1.95
N THR A 31 11.51 -4.88 -2.11
CA THR A 31 12.62 -3.98 -1.75
C THR A 31 12.57 -2.69 -2.55
N LEU A 32 12.32 -2.77 -3.87
CA LEU A 32 12.17 -1.57 -4.68
C LEU A 32 10.96 -0.74 -4.25
N LEU A 33 9.83 -1.38 -3.99
CA LEU A 33 8.63 -0.70 -3.53
C LEU A 33 8.85 0.03 -2.21
N THR A 34 9.41 -0.65 -1.22
CA THR A 34 9.63 -0.06 0.10
C THR A 34 10.66 1.07 0.05
N ASN A 35 11.70 0.94 -0.76
CA ASN A 35 12.66 2.02 -0.99
C ASN A 35 11.98 3.22 -1.66
N GLY A 36 11.10 2.98 -2.63
CA GLY A 36 10.33 4.04 -3.29
C GLY A 36 9.42 4.78 -2.31
N VAL A 37 8.77 4.06 -1.41
CA VAL A 37 7.92 4.66 -0.36
C VAL A 37 8.77 5.52 0.58
N VAL A 38 9.93 5.02 1.02
CA VAL A 38 10.83 5.78 1.90
C VAL A 38 11.31 7.06 1.21
N GLN A 39 11.67 6.99 -0.07
CA GLN A 39 12.07 8.16 -0.84
C GLN A 39 10.95 9.19 -0.93
N GLU A 40 9.73 8.74 -1.23
CA GLU A 40 8.57 9.63 -1.32
C GLU A 40 8.29 10.31 0.02
N LEU A 41 8.34 9.54 1.11
CA LEU A 41 8.13 10.09 2.46
C LEU A 41 9.20 11.12 2.82
N SER A 42 10.44 10.94 2.36
CA SER A 42 11.54 11.86 2.67
C SER A 42 11.38 13.23 2.00
N THR A 43 10.51 13.36 0.99
CA THR A 43 10.23 14.65 0.36
C THR A 43 9.29 15.54 1.17
N HIS A 44 8.73 15.00 2.25
CA HIS A 44 7.80 15.72 3.13
C HIS A 44 8.34 15.75 4.57
N PRO A 45 7.93 16.74 5.39
CA PRO A 45 8.25 16.72 6.83
C PRO A 45 7.73 15.45 7.49
N GLU A 46 8.38 15.01 8.57
CA GLU A 46 7.97 13.84 9.33
C GLU A 46 6.50 13.93 9.76
N ASN A 47 5.82 12.77 9.75
CA ASN A 47 4.44 12.64 10.18
C ASN A 47 3.44 13.48 9.37
N THR A 48 3.81 13.91 8.15
CA THR A 48 2.90 14.63 7.25
C THR A 48 1.93 13.67 6.56
N ILE A 49 2.39 12.46 6.20
CA ILE A 49 1.54 11.45 5.56
C ILE A 49 0.90 10.58 6.65
N LYS A 50 -0.42 10.67 6.73
CA LYS A 50 -1.23 9.95 7.74
C LYS A 50 -2.03 8.80 7.14
N PHE A 51 -2.38 8.90 5.86
CA PHE A 51 -3.29 7.97 5.21
C PHE A 51 -2.63 7.43 3.95
N VAL A 52 -2.72 6.12 3.75
CA VAL A 52 -2.20 5.45 2.56
C VAL A 52 -3.35 4.74 1.87
N VAL A 53 -3.49 4.93 0.56
CA VAL A 53 -4.51 4.29 -0.25
C VAL A 53 -3.82 3.46 -1.32
N VAL A 54 -4.12 2.17 -1.37
CA VAL A 54 -3.44 1.22 -2.24
C VAL A 54 -4.44 0.62 -3.24
N ASN A 55 -4.19 0.81 -4.53
CA ASN A 55 -4.99 0.22 -5.60
C ASN A 55 -4.41 -1.12 -6.00
N LEU A 56 -5.20 -2.19 -5.83
CA LEU A 56 -4.79 -3.56 -6.12
C LEU A 56 -5.49 -4.13 -7.35
N LYS A 57 -6.08 -3.29 -8.20
CA LYS A 57 -6.82 -3.77 -9.38
C LYS A 57 -5.97 -4.65 -10.29
N GLU A 58 -4.71 -4.32 -10.48
CA GLU A 58 -3.78 -5.05 -11.33
C GLU A 58 -2.78 -5.90 -10.53
N PHE A 59 -2.92 -5.91 -9.22
CA PHE A 59 -2.08 -6.72 -8.33
C PHE A 59 -2.48 -8.19 -8.42
N GLU A 60 -1.48 -9.09 -8.48
CA GLU A 60 -1.72 -10.54 -8.52
C GLU A 60 -1.47 -11.19 -7.17
N LEU A 61 -0.21 -11.21 -6.72
CA LEU A 61 0.16 -11.85 -5.45
C LEU A 61 1.53 -11.40 -4.96
N LEU A 62 1.83 -11.76 -3.72
CA LEU A 62 3.17 -11.72 -3.15
C LEU A 62 3.73 -13.14 -3.16
N THR A 63 4.98 -13.31 -3.55
CA THR A 63 5.69 -14.58 -3.34
C THR A 63 5.95 -14.74 -1.83
N LEU A 64 6.30 -15.95 -1.37
CA LEU A 64 6.56 -16.17 0.06
C LEU A 64 7.69 -15.28 0.57
N ASP A 65 8.78 -15.16 -0.17
CA ASP A 65 9.89 -14.29 0.23
C ASP A 65 9.50 -12.80 0.16
N GLY A 66 8.65 -12.42 -0.79
CA GLY A 66 8.10 -11.07 -0.85
C GLY A 66 7.22 -10.76 0.35
N LEU A 67 6.37 -11.70 0.76
CA LEU A 67 5.54 -11.54 1.95
C LEU A 67 6.39 -11.38 3.22
N ASP A 68 7.43 -12.20 3.39
CA ASP A 68 8.34 -12.09 4.53
C ASP A 68 9.03 -10.74 4.58
N SER A 69 9.48 -10.23 3.43
CA SER A 69 10.12 -8.91 3.33
C SER A 69 9.15 -7.80 3.68
N LEU A 70 7.90 -7.90 3.26
CA LEU A 70 6.88 -6.91 3.55
C LEU A 70 6.52 -6.91 5.03
N GLU A 71 6.39 -8.08 5.66
CA GLU A 71 6.14 -8.20 7.09
C GLU A 71 7.29 -7.55 7.89
N ALA A 72 8.54 -7.82 7.51
CA ALA A 72 9.71 -7.21 8.16
C ALA A 72 9.71 -5.69 8.03
N TYR A 73 9.34 -5.18 6.85
CA TYR A 73 9.21 -3.74 6.61
C TYR A 73 8.16 -3.11 7.52
N PHE A 74 6.99 -3.73 7.64
CA PHE A 74 5.89 -3.20 8.45
C PHE A 74 6.12 -3.34 9.95
N ALA A 75 7.05 -4.16 10.40
CA ALA A 75 7.43 -4.19 11.80
C ALA A 75 7.92 -2.81 12.30
N GLY A 76 8.47 -1.97 11.40
CA GLY A 76 8.91 -0.62 11.73
C GLY A 76 7.91 0.50 11.43
N VAL A 77 6.72 0.17 10.94
CA VAL A 77 5.76 1.18 10.44
C VAL A 77 5.17 2.06 11.54
N LYS A 78 5.12 1.58 12.79
CA LYS A 78 4.62 2.40 13.92
C LYS A 78 5.35 3.74 14.04
N GLU A 79 6.63 3.78 13.66
CA GLU A 79 7.46 4.98 13.74
C GLU A 79 7.13 6.00 12.64
N ARG A 80 6.33 5.62 11.64
CA ARG A 80 6.03 6.47 10.48
C ARG A 80 4.77 7.31 10.65
N GLY A 81 4.00 7.05 11.68
CA GLY A 81 2.84 7.85 12.03
C GLY A 81 1.61 7.63 11.16
N TYR A 82 1.51 6.53 10.42
CA TYR A 82 0.30 6.20 9.66
C TYR A 82 -0.86 5.95 10.61
N GLN A 83 -2.01 6.52 10.28
CA GLN A 83 -3.25 6.31 11.03
C GLN A 83 -4.17 5.30 10.36
N ARG A 84 -4.13 5.24 9.02
CA ARG A 84 -5.04 4.38 8.25
C ARG A 84 -4.40 3.97 6.93
N VAL A 85 -4.65 2.73 6.55
CA VAL A 85 -4.31 2.21 5.22
C VAL A 85 -5.57 1.61 4.62
N ASP A 86 -5.93 2.04 3.40
CA ASP A 86 -7.09 1.55 2.67
C ASP A 86 -6.63 0.81 1.42
N TYR A 87 -7.12 -0.42 1.25
CA TYR A 87 -6.89 -1.22 0.06
C TYR A 87 -8.14 -1.24 -0.81
N ILE A 88 -7.99 -0.90 -2.09
CA ILE A 88 -9.09 -0.84 -3.06
C ILE A 88 -8.89 -1.90 -4.13
N ASN A 89 -9.98 -2.47 -4.62
CA ASN A 89 -10.01 -3.55 -5.63
C ASN A 89 -9.36 -4.83 -5.10
N ILE A 90 -9.66 -5.16 -3.86
CA ILE A 90 -9.07 -6.30 -3.16
C ILE A 90 -9.71 -7.60 -3.62
N ASN A 91 -8.89 -8.64 -3.88
CA ASN A 91 -9.36 -10.01 -4.02
C ASN A 91 -9.11 -10.77 -2.72
N ILE A 92 -9.71 -11.97 -2.58
CA ILE A 92 -9.63 -12.70 -1.32
C ILE A 92 -8.22 -13.18 -0.97
N ILE A 93 -7.41 -13.52 -1.98
CA ILE A 93 -6.03 -13.95 -1.77
C ILE A 93 -5.20 -12.79 -1.23
N ALA A 94 -5.29 -11.64 -1.89
CA ALA A 94 -4.58 -10.43 -1.46
C ALA A 94 -5.06 -9.97 -0.09
N LYS A 95 -6.36 -10.05 0.18
CA LYS A 95 -6.91 -9.68 1.49
C LYS A 95 -6.28 -10.50 2.61
N ASN A 96 -6.19 -11.83 2.43
CA ASN A 96 -5.59 -12.70 3.44
C ASN A 96 -4.12 -12.36 3.67
N MET A 97 -3.37 -12.05 2.61
CA MET A 97 -1.97 -11.66 2.71
C MET A 97 -1.80 -10.35 3.49
N PHE A 98 -2.57 -9.33 3.15
CA PHE A 98 -2.44 -8.02 3.81
C PHE A 98 -3.00 -8.02 5.23
N GLU A 99 -4.04 -8.79 5.52
CA GLU A 99 -4.49 -8.97 6.90
C GLU A 99 -3.38 -9.54 7.77
N LYS A 100 -2.63 -10.53 7.25
CA LYS A 100 -1.51 -11.12 7.96
C LYS A 100 -0.40 -10.10 8.22
N VAL A 101 -0.09 -9.27 7.23
CA VAL A 101 0.94 -8.22 7.33
C VAL A 101 0.62 -7.23 8.45
N TRP A 102 -0.65 -6.86 8.61
CA TRP A 102 -1.08 -5.84 9.56
C TRP A 102 -1.58 -6.40 10.91
N LYS A 103 -1.52 -7.71 11.10
CA LYS A 103 -2.14 -8.41 12.23
C LYS A 103 -1.82 -7.82 13.61
N ASN A 104 -0.60 -7.37 13.83
CA ASN A 104 -0.15 -6.85 15.12
C ASN A 104 0.07 -5.34 15.09
N SER A 105 -0.53 -4.65 14.14
CA SER A 105 -0.39 -3.20 13.99
C SER A 105 -1.57 -2.49 14.64
N ASP A 106 -1.31 -1.27 15.16
CA ASP A 106 -2.35 -0.37 15.66
C ASP A 106 -2.95 0.50 14.55
N VAL A 107 -2.47 0.35 13.32
CA VAL A 107 -2.97 1.10 12.17
C VAL A 107 -4.35 0.56 11.77
N GLU A 108 -5.31 1.47 11.51
CA GLU A 108 -6.60 1.08 10.97
C GLU A 108 -6.41 0.61 9.53
N VAL A 109 -6.89 -0.59 9.21
CA VAL A 109 -6.77 -1.16 7.87
C VAL A 109 -8.15 -1.51 7.34
N ASN A 110 -8.50 -0.99 6.16
CA ASN A 110 -9.79 -1.22 5.53
C ASN A 110 -9.61 -1.82 4.15
N PHE A 111 -10.57 -2.66 3.75
CA PHE A 111 -10.56 -3.32 2.46
C PHE A 111 -11.86 -2.99 1.72
N TYR A 112 -11.72 -2.47 0.50
CA TYR A 112 -12.85 -2.10 -0.37
C TYR A 112 -12.81 -2.95 -1.63
N LYS A 113 -13.97 -3.47 -2.04
CA LYS A 113 -14.03 -4.31 -3.24
C LYS A 113 -13.75 -3.53 -4.52
N ASP A 114 -14.05 -2.24 -4.53
CA ASP A 114 -13.87 -1.39 -5.70
C ASP A 114 -13.76 0.09 -5.30
N THR A 115 -13.47 0.94 -6.29
CA THR A 115 -13.33 2.37 -6.10
C THR A 115 -14.63 3.02 -5.64
N GLU A 116 -15.77 2.57 -6.16
CA GLU A 116 -17.07 3.12 -5.77
C GLU A 116 -17.34 2.91 -4.29
N SER A 117 -17.06 1.72 -3.76
CA SER A 117 -17.23 1.41 -2.34
C SER A 117 -16.36 2.32 -1.46
N TYR A 118 -15.12 2.56 -1.88
CA TYR A 118 -14.23 3.49 -1.19
C TYR A 118 -14.80 4.90 -1.19
N LEU A 119 -15.28 5.39 -2.33
CA LEU A 119 -15.80 6.75 -2.47
C LEU A 119 -17.10 6.98 -1.71
N LEU A 120 -17.86 5.93 -1.40
CA LEU A 120 -19.03 6.07 -0.52
C LEU A 120 -18.63 6.47 0.89
N VAL A 121 -17.46 6.01 1.36
CA VAL A 121 -16.93 6.35 2.68
C VAL A 121 -16.10 7.64 2.64
N HIS A 122 -15.40 7.88 1.53
CA HIS A 122 -14.52 9.04 1.35
C HIS A 122 -14.91 9.83 0.10
N PRO A 123 -16.10 10.49 0.10
CA PRO A 123 -16.63 11.14 -1.10
C PRO A 123 -15.85 12.37 -1.54
N SER A 124 -14.99 12.92 -0.68
CA SER A 124 -14.19 14.11 -1.00
C SER A 124 -12.82 13.78 -1.59
N ASP A 125 -12.48 12.50 -1.80
CA ASP A 125 -11.19 12.11 -2.36
C ASP A 125 -11.17 12.38 -3.87
N SER A 126 -10.70 13.57 -4.24
CA SER A 126 -10.66 14.00 -5.63
C SER A 126 -9.58 13.29 -6.45
N TYR A 127 -8.49 12.88 -5.81
CA TYR A 127 -7.43 12.15 -6.53
C TYR A 127 -7.97 10.82 -7.09
N ILE A 128 -8.67 10.07 -6.26
CA ILE A 128 -9.28 8.79 -6.67
C ILE A 128 -10.28 9.03 -7.81
N LYS A 129 -11.14 10.03 -7.70
CA LYS A 129 -12.15 10.34 -8.72
C LYS A 129 -11.53 10.67 -10.07
N GLN A 130 -10.37 11.32 -10.08
CA GLN A 130 -9.72 11.78 -11.31
C GLN A 130 -8.77 10.77 -11.92
N ASN A 131 -8.17 9.90 -11.11
CA ASN A 131 -7.04 9.07 -11.53
C ASN A 131 -7.28 7.57 -11.47
N TRP A 132 -8.27 7.11 -10.73
CA TRP A 132 -8.49 5.66 -10.53
C TRP A 132 -9.88 5.18 -10.95
#